data_9104bbc931bf1dfb09d10e76a250b3ee
#
_entry.id   9104bbc931bf1dfb09d10e76a250b3ee
#
_cell.length_a   1.000
_cell.length_b   1.000
_cell.length_c   1.000
_cell.angle_alpha   90.00
_cell.angle_beta   90.00
_cell.angle_gamma   90.00
#
_symmetry.space_group_name_H-M   'P 1'
#
loop_
_entity.id
_entity.type
_entity.pdbx_description
1 polymer ?
#
loop_
_entity_poly.entity_id
_entity_poly.type
_entity_poly.pdbx_seq_one_letter_code
_entity_poly.pdbx_strand_id
1 'polypeptide(L)'
;GDRAVFAEQVADAPVTLREVMDGRADAELEVAFTAAALVGWHARAGFCPVCGAGTVAAGGGLLRQCTGCGVELHPRTDPAVIVAILDADDRLLLGRQPVWPERRYSVFAGFAEAGESLEQAVHREMAEETGLALADVTYLGSQPWPFPQSLMVGFRARAASADVRLLDGEIEQARWFTRSELSAAIASGEVVLPMATSIANRMINRSLDGRLGPA
;
A
#
# COMPACT_ATOMS: atom_id res chain seq x y z
N GLY A 1 23.79 -13.50 0.31
CA GLY A 1 24.67 -14.32 1.16
C GLY A 1 23.90 -15.49 1.73
N ASP A 2 24.56 -16.61 1.97
CA ASP A 2 24.00 -17.93 2.27
C ASP A 2 23.51 -18.10 3.72
N ARG A 3 22.72 -17.15 4.23
CA ARG A 3 22.13 -17.26 5.57
C ARG A 3 20.68 -17.68 5.45
N ALA A 4 20.33 -18.84 6.03
CA ALA A 4 18.94 -19.24 6.23
C ALA A 4 18.31 -18.33 7.30
N VAL A 5 17.12 -17.81 7.02
CA VAL A 5 16.32 -17.05 7.97
C VAL A 5 15.06 -17.86 8.28
N PHE A 6 14.79 -18.05 9.56
CA PHE A 6 13.59 -18.72 10.05
C PHE A 6 12.68 -17.70 10.73
N ALA A 7 11.37 -17.82 10.50
CA ALA A 7 10.38 -16.98 11.12
C ALA A 7 9.29 -17.86 11.76
N GLU A 8 8.83 -17.47 12.94
CA GLU A 8 7.78 -18.13 13.68
C GLU A 8 6.77 -17.10 14.19
N GLN A 9 5.49 -17.46 14.19
CA GLN A 9 4.45 -16.65 14.79
C GLN A 9 4.40 -16.92 16.30
N VAL A 10 4.54 -15.87 17.09
CA VAL A 10 4.37 -15.93 18.56
C VAL A 10 3.06 -15.26 18.96
N ALA A 11 2.38 -15.85 19.95
CA ALA A 11 1.07 -15.35 20.40
C ALA A 11 1.15 -13.99 21.10
N ASP A 12 2.23 -13.76 21.84
CA ASP A 12 2.40 -12.60 22.74
C ASP A 12 3.54 -11.69 22.25
N ALA A 13 3.52 -11.30 20.97
CA ALA A 13 4.49 -10.33 20.48
C ALA A 13 4.28 -8.97 21.17
N PRO A 14 5.30 -8.41 21.85
CA PRO A 14 5.18 -7.15 22.60
C PRO A 14 4.95 -5.95 21.68
N VAL A 15 5.27 -6.07 20.39
CA VAL A 15 5.13 -5.03 19.35
C VAL A 15 4.80 -5.66 18.00
N THR A 16 4.09 -4.94 17.18
CA THR A 16 3.81 -5.35 15.80
C THR A 16 4.94 -4.93 14.86
N LEU A 17 5.09 -5.64 13.73
CA LEU A 17 6.05 -5.23 12.69
C LEU A 17 5.82 -3.77 12.25
N ARG A 18 4.56 -3.34 12.15
CA ARG A 18 4.19 -1.97 11.77
C ARG A 18 4.74 -0.92 12.74
N GLU A 19 4.81 -1.23 14.03
CA GLU A 19 5.32 -0.29 15.04
C GLU A 19 6.84 -0.17 15.06
N VAL A 20 7.56 -1.18 14.57
CA VAL A 20 9.03 -1.21 14.64
C VAL A 20 9.72 -1.02 13.30
N MET A 21 8.98 -0.85 12.22
CA MET A 21 9.58 -0.76 10.89
C MET A 21 10.24 0.59 10.60
N ASP A 22 9.80 1.68 11.23
CA ASP A 22 10.42 3.00 11.04
C ASP A 22 11.86 3.03 11.56
N GLY A 23 12.76 3.59 10.74
CA GLY A 23 14.20 3.69 11.04
C GLY A 23 15.00 2.40 10.77
N ARG A 24 14.38 1.33 10.25
CA ARG A 24 15.07 0.11 9.84
C ARG A 24 15.68 0.24 8.46
N ALA A 25 16.79 -0.47 8.24
CA ALA A 25 17.40 -0.56 6.93
C ALA A 25 16.51 -1.35 5.95
N ASP A 26 16.53 -0.99 4.66
CA ASP A 26 15.69 -1.63 3.63
C ASP A 26 15.91 -3.17 3.60
N ALA A 27 17.14 -3.65 3.77
CA ALA A 27 17.43 -5.08 3.81
C ALA A 27 16.81 -5.80 5.03
N GLU A 28 16.69 -5.14 6.18
CA GLU A 28 16.00 -5.70 7.35
C GLU A 28 14.49 -5.75 7.11
N LEU A 29 13.93 -4.71 6.49
CA LEU A 29 12.51 -4.65 6.15
C LEU A 29 12.14 -5.71 5.11
N GLU A 30 12.98 -5.96 4.11
CA GLU A 30 12.75 -7.01 3.10
C GLU A 30 12.60 -8.39 3.77
N VAL A 31 13.50 -8.74 4.67
CA VAL A 31 13.44 -9.99 5.43
C VAL A 31 12.19 -10.04 6.31
N ALA A 32 11.90 -8.96 7.03
CA ALA A 32 10.75 -8.89 7.94
C ALA A 32 9.41 -8.95 7.18
N PHE A 33 9.29 -8.29 6.04
CA PHE A 33 8.09 -8.33 5.20
C PHE A 33 7.88 -9.72 4.59
N THR A 34 8.95 -10.36 4.10
CA THR A 34 8.88 -11.73 3.60
C THR A 34 8.42 -12.69 4.71
N ALA A 35 9.02 -12.58 5.90
CA ALA A 35 8.64 -13.40 7.04
C ALA A 35 7.17 -13.19 7.44
N ALA A 36 6.72 -11.93 7.57
CA ALA A 36 5.34 -11.61 7.93
C ALA A 36 4.34 -12.13 6.88
N ALA A 37 4.64 -11.96 5.59
CA ALA A 37 3.80 -12.45 4.51
C ALA A 37 3.65 -13.97 4.54
N LEU A 38 4.76 -14.71 4.66
CA LEU A 38 4.77 -16.17 4.67
C LEU A 38 4.09 -16.74 5.92
N VAL A 39 4.47 -16.27 7.10
CA VAL A 39 3.87 -16.74 8.37
C VAL A 39 2.38 -16.46 8.39
N GLY A 40 1.96 -15.25 8.03
CA GLY A 40 0.55 -14.89 7.96
C GLY A 40 -0.24 -15.70 6.93
N TRP A 41 0.37 -16.02 5.79
CA TRP A 41 -0.25 -16.89 4.79
C TRP A 41 -0.35 -18.34 5.27
N HIS A 42 0.71 -18.91 5.84
CA HIS A 42 0.68 -20.27 6.39
C HIS A 42 -0.40 -20.47 7.44
N ALA A 43 -0.64 -19.48 8.28
CA ALA A 43 -1.68 -19.53 9.31
C ALA A 43 -3.10 -19.64 8.71
N ARG A 44 -3.32 -19.14 7.48
CA ARG A 44 -4.63 -19.12 6.80
C ARG A 44 -4.81 -20.20 5.74
N ALA A 45 -3.72 -20.78 5.24
CA ALA A 45 -3.72 -21.70 4.11
C ALA A 45 -3.76 -23.18 4.52
N GLY A 46 -4.38 -23.51 5.66
CA GLY A 46 -4.43 -24.88 6.21
C GLY A 46 -5.16 -25.89 5.34
N PHE A 47 -6.05 -25.44 4.45
CA PHE A 47 -6.88 -26.29 3.60
C PHE A 47 -6.74 -25.92 2.12
N CYS A 48 -6.87 -26.93 1.27
CA CYS A 48 -6.80 -26.79 -0.18
C CYS A 48 -8.09 -26.17 -0.75
N PRO A 49 -7.99 -25.05 -1.52
CA PRO A 49 -9.19 -24.44 -2.12
C PRO A 49 -9.80 -25.27 -3.26
N VAL A 50 -9.08 -26.27 -3.77
CA VAL A 50 -9.57 -27.13 -4.87
C VAL A 50 -10.37 -28.33 -4.36
N CYS A 51 -9.88 -29.03 -3.32
CA CYS A 51 -10.49 -30.29 -2.86
C CYS A 51 -10.83 -30.33 -1.36
N GLY A 52 -10.54 -29.29 -0.61
CA GLY A 52 -10.82 -29.19 0.83
C GLY A 52 -9.89 -29.99 1.74
N ALA A 53 -8.98 -30.82 1.21
CA ALA A 53 -8.03 -31.58 2.03
C ALA A 53 -7.00 -30.67 2.72
N GLY A 54 -6.39 -31.16 3.79
CA GLY A 54 -5.32 -30.44 4.48
C GLY A 54 -4.10 -30.17 3.58
N THR A 55 -3.33 -29.16 3.92
CA THR A 55 -2.10 -28.81 3.21
C THR A 55 -0.90 -28.85 4.16
N VAL A 56 0.29 -29.12 3.62
CA VAL A 56 1.55 -29.11 4.37
C VAL A 56 2.53 -28.12 3.74
N ALA A 57 3.38 -27.52 4.56
CA ALA A 57 4.45 -26.65 4.06
C ALA A 57 5.45 -27.44 3.24
N ALA A 58 5.88 -26.89 2.11
CA ALA A 58 6.86 -27.47 1.19
C ALA A 58 7.78 -26.38 0.61
N GLY A 59 8.80 -26.78 -0.16
CA GLY A 59 9.73 -25.84 -0.79
C GLY A 59 10.44 -24.92 0.22
N GLY A 60 10.84 -25.42 1.39
CA GLY A 60 11.44 -24.58 2.43
C GLY A 60 10.52 -23.55 3.05
N GLY A 61 9.19 -23.74 2.97
CA GLY A 61 8.19 -22.81 3.47
C GLY A 61 7.71 -21.78 2.44
N LEU A 62 8.18 -21.85 1.20
CA LEU A 62 7.77 -20.90 0.15
C LEU A 62 6.47 -21.30 -0.54
N LEU A 63 6.00 -22.54 -0.33
CA LEU A 63 4.72 -23.04 -0.85
C LEU A 63 4.09 -24.04 0.13
N ARG A 64 2.86 -24.42 -0.14
CA ARG A 64 2.18 -25.55 0.53
C ARG A 64 1.74 -26.55 -0.51
N GLN A 65 1.72 -27.82 -0.14
CA GLN A 65 1.24 -28.91 -0.99
C GLN A 65 -0.02 -29.54 -0.40
N CYS A 66 -1.02 -29.77 -1.22
CA CYS A 66 -2.23 -30.45 -0.82
C CYS A 66 -1.98 -31.94 -0.61
N THR A 67 -2.40 -32.47 0.54
CA THR A 67 -2.25 -33.92 0.86
C THR A 67 -3.25 -34.80 0.12
N GLY A 68 -4.32 -34.22 -0.44
CA GLY A 68 -5.35 -34.96 -1.17
C GLY A 68 -5.13 -34.97 -2.69
N CYS A 69 -5.10 -33.81 -3.34
CA CYS A 69 -5.00 -33.70 -4.80
C CYS A 69 -3.59 -33.36 -5.31
N GLY A 70 -2.62 -33.10 -4.43
CA GLY A 70 -1.23 -32.82 -4.80
C GLY A 70 -0.96 -31.42 -5.37
N VAL A 71 -1.98 -30.56 -5.49
CA VAL A 71 -1.78 -29.19 -6.03
C VAL A 71 -0.83 -28.40 -5.13
N GLU A 72 0.05 -27.64 -5.75
CA GLU A 72 0.89 -26.66 -5.07
C GLU A 72 0.16 -25.34 -4.89
N LEU A 73 0.26 -24.77 -3.70
CA LEU A 73 -0.34 -23.51 -3.33
C LEU A 73 0.77 -22.50 -3.05
N HIS A 74 0.67 -21.33 -3.65
CA HIS A 74 1.62 -20.23 -3.47
C HIS A 74 1.02 -19.13 -2.59
N PRO A 75 1.85 -18.32 -1.90
CA PRO A 75 1.38 -17.17 -1.15
C PRO A 75 0.57 -16.22 -2.02
N ARG A 76 -0.57 -15.78 -1.50
CA ARG A 76 -1.40 -14.78 -2.15
C ARG A 76 -0.85 -13.39 -1.88
N THR A 77 -0.81 -12.55 -2.91
CA THR A 77 -0.52 -11.13 -2.82
C THR A 77 -1.62 -10.36 -3.52
N ASP A 78 -2.22 -9.39 -2.84
CA ASP A 78 -3.31 -8.57 -3.37
C ASP A 78 -2.73 -7.24 -3.87
N PRO A 79 -2.77 -6.96 -5.20
CA PRO A 79 -2.28 -5.70 -5.73
C PRO A 79 -3.23 -4.56 -5.35
N ALA A 80 -2.65 -3.45 -4.88
CA ALA A 80 -3.36 -2.21 -4.61
C ALA A 80 -2.60 -1.04 -5.23
N VAL A 81 -3.30 -0.18 -5.94
CA VAL A 81 -2.73 1.06 -6.46
C VAL A 81 -2.66 2.10 -5.37
N ILE A 82 -1.65 2.97 -5.41
CA ILE A 82 -1.53 4.13 -4.55
C ILE A 82 -1.06 5.31 -5.40
N VAL A 83 -1.79 6.44 -5.33
CA VAL A 83 -1.73 7.48 -6.36
C VAL A 83 -1.45 8.85 -5.76
N ALA A 84 -0.36 9.48 -6.20
CA ALA A 84 -0.09 10.90 -5.97
C ALA A 84 -0.76 11.71 -7.10
N ILE A 85 -1.85 12.40 -6.80
CA ILE A 85 -2.62 13.18 -7.74
C ILE A 85 -2.14 14.63 -7.68
N LEU A 86 -1.72 15.16 -8.82
CA LEU A 86 -1.34 16.55 -9.00
C LEU A 86 -2.38 17.26 -9.87
N ASP A 87 -2.69 18.51 -9.55
CA ASP A 87 -3.48 19.37 -10.45
C ASP A 87 -2.59 20.16 -11.44
N ALA A 88 -3.20 21.07 -12.19
CA ALA A 88 -2.51 21.92 -13.17
C ALA A 88 -1.47 22.86 -12.56
N ASP A 89 -1.61 23.20 -11.28
CA ASP A 89 -0.73 24.09 -10.52
C ASP A 89 0.32 23.32 -9.68
N ASP A 90 0.51 21.99 -9.94
CA ASP A 90 1.38 21.09 -9.17
C ASP A 90 1.03 20.98 -7.67
N ARG A 91 -0.24 21.26 -7.29
CA ARG A 91 -0.73 21.00 -5.94
C ARG A 91 -0.99 19.50 -5.79
N LEU A 92 -0.60 18.94 -4.64
CA LEU A 92 -0.84 17.54 -4.30
C LEU A 92 -2.18 17.41 -3.60
N LEU A 93 -3.01 16.45 -4.04
CA LEU A 93 -4.22 16.07 -3.34
C LEU A 93 -3.90 15.07 -2.24
N LEU A 94 -4.32 15.38 -1.01
CA LEU A 94 -4.28 14.44 0.11
C LEU A 94 -5.69 14.26 0.67
N GLY A 95 -6.00 13.03 1.08
CA GLY A 95 -7.25 12.65 1.69
C GLY A 95 -7.07 12.04 3.09
N ARG A 96 -8.14 12.01 3.87
CA ARG A 96 -8.22 11.26 5.12
C ARG A 96 -9.51 10.45 5.20
N GLN A 97 -9.40 9.27 5.78
CA GLN A 97 -10.54 8.41 6.09
C GLN A 97 -11.08 8.71 7.51
N PRO A 98 -12.37 8.58 7.78
CA PRO A 98 -12.95 8.85 9.08
C PRO A 98 -12.42 7.94 10.21
N VAL A 99 -11.95 6.75 9.86
CA VAL A 99 -11.38 5.76 10.79
C VAL A 99 -9.93 6.05 11.19
N TRP A 100 -9.26 7.00 10.54
CA TRP A 100 -7.89 7.34 10.87
C TRP A 100 -7.81 8.30 12.06
N PRO A 101 -6.67 8.32 12.77
CA PRO A 101 -6.43 9.36 13.75
C PRO A 101 -6.62 10.76 13.16
N GLU A 102 -7.09 11.70 13.99
CA GLU A 102 -7.24 13.09 13.56
C GLU A 102 -5.96 13.62 12.91
N ARG A 103 -6.13 14.50 11.94
CA ARG A 103 -5.04 15.16 11.18
C ARG A 103 -4.17 14.22 10.34
N ARG A 104 -4.45 12.90 10.30
CA ARG A 104 -3.73 11.99 9.43
C ARG A 104 -4.24 12.11 8.00
N TYR A 105 -3.33 12.48 7.10
CA TYR A 105 -3.60 12.57 5.65
C TYR A 105 -2.64 11.66 4.88
N SER A 106 -3.10 11.17 3.75
CA SER A 106 -2.31 10.33 2.84
C SER A 106 -2.70 10.59 1.38
N VAL A 107 -1.95 10.03 0.47
CA VAL A 107 -2.37 9.82 -0.92
C VAL A 107 -3.41 8.70 -0.99
N PHE A 108 -4.18 8.64 -2.05
CA PHE A 108 -5.31 7.73 -2.25
C PHE A 108 -4.83 6.33 -2.66
N ALA A 109 -5.58 5.30 -2.28
CA ALA A 109 -5.18 3.92 -2.58
C ALA A 109 -6.39 2.98 -2.58
N GLY A 110 -6.45 2.08 -3.55
CA GLY A 110 -7.48 1.06 -3.64
C GLY A 110 -7.00 -0.23 -4.27
N PHE A 111 -7.76 -1.30 -4.14
CA PHE A 111 -7.40 -2.62 -4.68
C PHE A 111 -7.70 -2.73 -6.17
N ALA A 112 -6.82 -3.40 -6.90
CA ALA A 112 -7.12 -3.83 -8.25
C ALA A 112 -8.14 -4.97 -8.22
N GLU A 113 -9.18 -4.87 -9.05
CA GLU A 113 -10.21 -5.90 -9.18
C GLU A 113 -9.81 -7.00 -10.17
N ALA A 114 -10.51 -8.15 -10.09
CA ALA A 114 -10.24 -9.28 -10.95
C ALA A 114 -10.49 -8.94 -12.44
N GLY A 115 -9.43 -9.06 -13.26
CA GLY A 115 -9.49 -8.76 -14.69
C GLY A 115 -9.19 -7.30 -15.05
N GLU A 116 -8.88 -6.46 -14.05
CA GLU A 116 -8.53 -5.05 -14.21
C GLU A 116 -7.00 -4.89 -14.31
N SER A 117 -6.53 -3.98 -15.16
CA SER A 117 -5.14 -3.54 -15.15
C SER A 117 -4.91 -2.53 -14.02
N LEU A 118 -3.65 -2.34 -13.61
CA LEU A 118 -3.35 -1.36 -12.56
C LEU A 118 -3.70 0.08 -12.96
N GLU A 119 -3.52 0.41 -14.23
CA GLU A 119 -3.90 1.72 -14.77
C GLU A 119 -5.43 1.90 -14.75
N GLN A 120 -6.21 0.85 -15.03
CA GLN A 120 -7.67 0.88 -14.91
C GLN A 120 -8.08 1.06 -13.44
N ALA A 121 -7.44 0.34 -12.52
CA ALA A 121 -7.66 0.50 -11.08
C ALA A 121 -7.40 1.94 -10.62
N VAL A 122 -6.30 2.58 -11.09
CA VAL A 122 -6.02 4.00 -10.81
C VAL A 122 -7.19 4.89 -11.24
N HIS A 123 -7.68 4.71 -12.47
CA HIS A 123 -8.78 5.55 -12.97
C HIS A 123 -10.09 5.31 -12.22
N ARG A 124 -10.44 4.06 -11.93
CA ARG A 124 -11.68 3.70 -11.24
C ARG A 124 -11.68 4.21 -9.79
N GLU A 125 -10.68 3.83 -9.00
CA GLU A 125 -10.57 4.20 -7.59
C GLU A 125 -10.59 5.73 -7.41
N MET A 126 -9.82 6.46 -8.24
CA MET A 126 -9.78 7.92 -8.11
C MET A 126 -11.09 8.58 -8.55
N ALA A 127 -11.81 7.99 -9.51
CA ALA A 127 -13.15 8.47 -9.86
C ALA A 127 -14.17 8.18 -8.75
N GLU A 128 -14.10 7.02 -8.09
CA GLU A 128 -15.00 6.62 -7.00
C GLU A 128 -14.75 7.46 -5.73
N GLU A 129 -13.49 7.59 -5.29
CA GLU A 129 -13.16 8.29 -4.06
C GLU A 129 -13.19 9.83 -4.19
N THR A 130 -12.86 10.37 -5.36
CA THR A 130 -12.63 11.81 -5.53
C THR A 130 -13.47 12.48 -6.62
N GLY A 131 -14.13 11.70 -7.49
CA GLY A 131 -14.84 12.21 -8.66
C GLY A 131 -13.93 12.74 -9.76
N LEU A 132 -12.61 12.58 -9.66
CA LEU A 132 -11.64 13.13 -10.60
C LEU A 132 -11.39 12.20 -11.80
N ALA A 133 -11.41 12.77 -12.99
CA ALA A 133 -10.80 12.16 -14.16
C ALA A 133 -9.30 12.44 -14.16
N LEU A 134 -8.50 11.40 -14.43
CA LEU A 134 -7.05 11.49 -14.42
C LEU A 134 -6.45 11.39 -15.84
N ALA A 135 -5.28 11.97 -16.00
CA ALA A 135 -4.41 11.84 -17.15
C ALA A 135 -2.95 11.57 -16.70
N ASP A 136 -2.07 11.26 -17.64
CA ASP A 136 -0.62 11.11 -17.42
C ASP A 136 -0.27 10.16 -16.27
N VAL A 137 -0.96 9.01 -16.21
CA VAL A 137 -0.69 7.97 -15.21
C VAL A 137 0.70 7.39 -15.43
N THR A 138 1.56 7.52 -14.42
CA THR A 138 2.97 7.11 -14.51
C THR A 138 3.35 6.29 -13.29
N TYR A 139 3.94 5.10 -13.50
CA TYR A 139 4.46 4.24 -12.43
C TYR A 139 5.64 4.88 -11.71
N LEU A 140 5.66 4.79 -10.38
CA LEU A 140 6.70 5.36 -9.52
C LEU A 140 7.53 4.30 -8.78
N GLY A 141 6.99 3.12 -8.55
CA GLY A 141 7.59 2.06 -7.76
C GLY A 141 6.56 1.23 -7.02
N SER A 142 7.00 0.18 -6.33
CA SER A 142 6.12 -0.65 -5.52
C SER A 142 6.73 -0.95 -4.15
N GLN A 143 5.87 -1.35 -3.21
CA GLN A 143 6.27 -1.75 -1.88
C GLN A 143 5.42 -2.94 -1.40
N PRO A 144 6.04 -4.07 -0.99
CA PRO A 144 5.33 -5.10 -0.24
C PRO A 144 4.71 -4.50 1.03
N TRP A 145 3.44 -4.82 1.28
CA TRP A 145 2.70 -4.36 2.45
C TRP A 145 1.94 -5.52 3.08
N PRO A 146 2.65 -6.39 3.85
CA PRO A 146 2.09 -7.64 4.38
C PRO A 146 1.14 -7.42 5.57
N PHE A 147 0.22 -6.46 5.42
CA PHE A 147 -0.81 -6.10 6.40
C PHE A 147 -2.21 -6.08 5.75
N PRO A 148 -2.80 -7.27 5.44
CA PRO A 148 -2.22 -8.62 5.66
C PRO A 148 -1.36 -9.16 4.52
N GLN A 149 -1.51 -8.74 3.25
CA GLN A 149 -0.85 -9.38 2.09
C GLN A 149 -0.87 -8.52 0.82
N SER A 150 -0.83 -7.20 0.95
CA SER A 150 -0.88 -6.30 -0.21
C SER A 150 0.48 -6.10 -0.86
N LEU A 151 0.45 -5.79 -2.16
CA LEU A 151 1.53 -5.14 -2.89
C LEU A 151 1.03 -3.75 -3.29
N MET A 152 1.58 -2.72 -2.66
CA MET A 152 1.28 -1.33 -3.03
C MET A 152 2.04 -0.96 -4.29
N VAL A 153 1.32 -0.51 -5.32
CA VAL A 153 1.89 -0.11 -6.62
C VAL A 153 1.65 1.38 -6.82
N GLY A 154 2.72 2.16 -6.70
CA GLY A 154 2.69 3.61 -6.68
C GLY A 154 2.63 4.23 -8.08
N PHE A 155 1.71 5.16 -8.25
CA PHE A 155 1.54 5.95 -9.45
C PHE A 155 1.51 7.45 -9.15
N ARG A 156 1.89 8.23 -10.12
CA ARG A 156 1.59 9.66 -10.23
C ARG A 156 0.55 9.83 -11.31
N ALA A 157 -0.38 10.74 -11.10
CA ALA A 157 -1.35 11.12 -12.14
C ALA A 157 -1.65 12.62 -12.09
N ARG A 158 -2.17 13.17 -13.17
CA ARG A 158 -2.69 14.54 -13.25
C ARG A 158 -4.21 14.53 -13.25
N ALA A 159 -4.81 15.34 -12.40
CA ALA A 159 -6.24 15.57 -12.43
C ALA A 159 -6.61 16.50 -13.59
N ALA A 160 -7.68 16.16 -14.32
CA ALA A 160 -8.23 16.99 -15.38
C ALA A 160 -8.91 18.27 -14.86
N SER A 161 -9.30 18.28 -13.59
CA SER A 161 -9.87 19.45 -12.89
C SER A 161 -9.49 19.41 -11.41
N ALA A 162 -9.66 20.51 -10.70
CA ALA A 162 -9.47 20.57 -9.25
C ALA A 162 -10.78 20.36 -8.46
N ASP A 163 -11.90 20.05 -9.12
CA ASP A 163 -13.24 19.92 -8.52
C ASP A 163 -13.41 18.52 -7.89
N VAL A 164 -12.99 18.37 -6.65
CA VAL A 164 -13.08 17.12 -5.88
C VAL A 164 -14.49 16.91 -5.36
N ARG A 165 -15.02 15.71 -5.54
CA ARG A 165 -16.33 15.27 -5.02
C ARG A 165 -16.18 13.95 -4.30
N LEU A 166 -16.33 13.96 -2.99
CA LEU A 166 -16.30 12.77 -2.17
C LEU A 166 -17.63 12.03 -2.28
N LEU A 167 -17.65 10.86 -2.91
CA LEU A 167 -18.89 10.22 -3.36
C LEU A 167 -19.31 9.01 -2.52
N ASP A 168 -18.35 8.25 -1.99
CA ASP A 168 -18.59 6.93 -1.37
C ASP A 168 -18.56 6.94 0.16
N GLY A 169 -18.11 8.02 0.78
CA GLY A 169 -17.98 8.15 2.24
C GLY A 169 -16.74 7.45 2.81
N GLU A 170 -15.89 6.86 1.99
CA GLU A 170 -14.59 6.30 2.43
C GLU A 170 -13.63 7.43 2.79
N ILE A 171 -13.66 8.50 2.04
CA ILE A 171 -12.87 9.71 2.29
C ILE A 171 -13.75 10.77 2.97
N GLU A 172 -13.34 11.18 4.17
CA GLU A 172 -14.04 12.23 4.95
C GLU A 172 -13.67 13.65 4.48
N GLN A 173 -12.39 13.84 4.15
CA GLN A 173 -11.84 15.11 3.70
C GLN A 173 -10.77 14.88 2.64
N ALA A 174 -10.75 15.78 1.65
CA ALA A 174 -9.67 15.88 0.67
C ALA A 174 -9.30 17.36 0.47
N ARG A 175 -7.98 17.62 0.38
CA ARG A 175 -7.44 18.98 0.21
C ARG A 175 -6.28 18.99 -0.77
N TRP A 176 -6.29 20.01 -1.62
CA TRP A 176 -5.15 20.37 -2.43
C TRP A 176 -4.15 21.16 -1.61
N PHE A 177 -2.88 20.82 -1.73
CA PHE A 177 -1.78 21.51 -1.06
C PHE A 177 -0.70 21.92 -2.07
N THR A 178 -0.34 23.18 -2.05
CA THR A 178 0.96 23.59 -2.59
C THR A 178 2.08 23.02 -1.70
N ARG A 179 3.30 22.96 -2.22
CA ARG A 179 4.46 22.48 -1.42
C ARG A 179 4.67 23.31 -0.15
N SER A 180 4.50 24.63 -0.23
CA SER A 180 4.64 25.53 0.91
C SER A 180 3.55 25.32 1.95
N GLU A 181 2.30 25.20 1.54
CA GLU A 181 1.18 24.91 2.44
C GLU A 181 1.32 23.57 3.14
N LEU A 182 1.70 22.51 2.38
CA LEU A 182 1.92 21.19 2.97
C LEU A 182 3.06 21.20 3.97
N SER A 183 4.18 21.85 3.65
CA SER A 183 5.32 21.98 4.58
C SER A 183 4.93 22.72 5.86
N ALA A 184 4.14 23.80 5.75
CA ALA A 184 3.66 24.56 6.90
C ALA A 184 2.66 23.73 7.73
N ALA A 185 1.74 23.00 7.09
CA ALA A 185 0.75 22.16 7.76
C ALA A 185 1.40 20.97 8.51
N ILE A 186 2.48 20.40 7.95
CA ILE A 186 3.27 19.37 8.65
C ILE A 186 4.00 19.98 9.84
N ALA A 187 4.66 21.13 9.67
CA ALA A 187 5.42 21.79 10.72
C ALA A 187 4.52 22.24 11.90
N SER A 188 3.29 22.67 11.63
CA SER A 188 2.31 23.05 12.65
C SER A 188 1.60 21.85 13.30
N GLY A 189 1.75 20.64 12.74
CA GLY A 189 1.02 19.44 13.16
C GLY A 189 -0.45 19.43 12.72
N GLU A 190 -0.86 20.29 11.81
CA GLU A 190 -2.19 20.26 11.15
C GLU A 190 -2.33 19.02 10.27
N VAL A 191 -1.23 18.60 9.62
CA VAL A 191 -1.13 17.39 8.83
C VAL A 191 -0.12 16.44 9.43
N VAL A 192 -0.53 15.21 9.71
CA VAL A 192 0.32 14.10 10.14
C VAL A 192 0.44 13.11 8.98
N LEU A 193 1.65 12.90 8.51
CA LEU A 193 1.93 11.97 7.41
C LEU A 193 1.89 10.51 7.86
N PRO A 194 1.72 9.56 6.90
CA PRO A 194 1.95 8.14 7.16
C PRO A 194 3.38 7.90 7.66
N MET A 195 3.63 6.67 8.19
CA MET A 195 4.96 6.27 8.67
C MET A 195 6.04 6.50 7.60
N ALA A 196 7.23 6.91 8.04
CA ALA A 196 8.33 7.35 7.17
C ALA A 196 8.76 6.28 6.15
N THR A 197 8.69 5.01 6.52
CA THR A 197 9.05 3.88 5.65
C THR A 197 7.99 3.54 4.60
N SER A 198 6.75 4.06 4.71
CA SER A 198 5.67 3.74 3.77
C SER A 198 5.87 4.40 2.40
N ILE A 199 5.44 3.70 1.33
CA ILE A 199 5.44 4.26 -0.02
C ILE A 199 4.64 5.57 -0.10
N ALA A 200 3.53 5.69 0.65
CA ALA A 200 2.73 6.92 0.74
C ALA A 200 3.58 8.10 1.22
N ASN A 201 4.32 7.94 2.32
CA ASN A 201 5.20 8.97 2.85
C ASN A 201 6.30 9.34 1.86
N ARG A 202 6.95 8.33 1.25
CA ARG A 202 7.98 8.54 0.22
C ARG A 202 7.45 9.33 -0.97
N MET A 203 6.22 9.05 -1.43
CA MET A 203 5.58 9.77 -2.54
C MET A 203 5.27 11.22 -2.16
N ILE A 204 4.74 11.47 -0.96
CA ILE A 204 4.46 12.81 -0.46
C ILE A 204 5.77 13.63 -0.34
N ASN A 205 6.84 13.05 0.22
CA ASN A 205 8.13 13.74 0.31
C ASN A 205 8.73 14.03 -1.07
N ARG A 206 8.61 13.09 -2.04
CA ARG A 206 9.03 13.38 -3.44
C ARG A 206 8.25 14.55 -4.06
N SER A 207 6.97 14.72 -3.70
CA SER A 207 6.20 15.90 -4.10
C SER A 207 6.76 17.17 -3.48
N LEU A 208 7.02 17.17 -2.17
CA LEU A 208 7.61 18.30 -1.46
C LEU A 208 8.97 18.71 -2.07
N ASP A 209 9.78 17.74 -2.44
CA ASP A 209 11.08 17.97 -3.09
C ASP A 209 10.99 18.39 -4.58
N GLY A 210 9.79 18.45 -5.15
CA GLY A 210 9.59 18.72 -6.57
C GLY A 210 10.02 17.60 -7.50
N ARG A 211 10.15 16.37 -7.01
CA ARG A 211 10.64 15.20 -7.74
C ARG A 211 9.51 14.26 -8.23
N LEU A 212 8.24 14.66 -8.08
CA LEU A 212 7.09 13.98 -8.70
C LEU A 212 6.76 14.53 -10.09
N GLY A 213 7.44 15.58 -10.55
CA GLY A 213 7.32 16.10 -11.91
C GLY A 213 7.70 15.07 -12.99
N PRO A 214 7.47 15.36 -14.28
CA PRO A 214 8.00 14.53 -15.35
C PRO A 214 9.50 14.41 -15.21
N ALA A 215 10.03 13.20 -15.48
CA ALA A 215 11.47 12.96 -15.50
C ALA A 215 12.12 13.78 -16.62
#